data_22d3d42da5962408d1750263076fdedd
#
_entry.id   22d3d42da5962408d1750263076fdedd
#
_cell.length_a   1.000
_cell.length_b   1.000
_cell.length_c   1.000
_cell.angle_alpha   90.00
_cell.angle_beta   90.00
_cell.angle_gamma   90.00
#
_symmetry.space_group_name_H-M   'P 1'
#
loop_
_entity.id
_entity.type
_entity.pdbx_description
1 polymer ?
#
loop_
_entity_poly.entity_id
_entity_poly.type
_entity_poly.pdbx_seq_one_letter_code
_entity_poly.pdbx_strand_id
1 'polypeptide(L)'
;GPSAAAILEDFPDDPLPPGLGNDGQQFYAIARDPLHPEQVAEHLDRPRYRLQRIAYPLTAWALHPTGGGEGLVLAVFATGVLAVLAGCLATGHLSRALGGGPLPTLAFVLAPGAWFALRFSMADSYALAAALAALAFSLRGRHRWAVAAAVLAVLAKESLILLPFGLLLYHRDRARLLLVAVPGAVAAAWWVALRLLVTDHSAGVIEFTYPFGGLVSAVRVWAGGSAPIAMAAMVGTVLFAVLVLVRVRFRHPLGPAIAVQLAFLTVLGHNVLALDANGTRMTMPLLVLAVVADATSRAGDEVADEVPRDDAAGDGSAGDEPSEAD
;
A
#
# COMPACT_ATOMS: atom_id res chain seq x y z
N GLY A 1 22.26 13.04 -12.94
CA GLY A 1 22.16 12.54 -11.55
C GLY A 1 23.02 11.29 -11.37
N PRO A 2 23.27 10.81 -10.13
CA PRO A 2 24.12 9.65 -9.87
C PRO A 2 23.71 8.38 -10.62
N SER A 3 22.42 8.07 -10.70
CA SER A 3 21.90 6.91 -11.43
C SER A 3 22.11 7.00 -12.95
N ALA A 4 22.38 8.20 -13.49
CA ALA A 4 22.68 8.37 -14.90
C ALA A 4 23.98 7.66 -15.30
N ALA A 5 24.98 7.63 -14.43
CA ALA A 5 26.24 6.92 -14.70
C ALA A 5 26.00 5.42 -14.91
N ALA A 6 25.26 4.77 -14.03
CA ALA A 6 24.93 3.36 -14.15
C ALA A 6 24.10 3.04 -15.41
N ILE A 7 23.22 3.96 -15.84
CA ILE A 7 22.43 3.79 -17.06
C ILE A 7 23.29 3.99 -18.32
N LEU A 8 24.18 4.99 -18.32
CA LEU A 8 25.07 5.26 -19.47
C LEU A 8 26.12 4.16 -19.69
N GLU A 9 26.48 3.39 -18.66
CA GLU A 9 27.30 2.19 -18.83
C GLU A 9 26.62 1.14 -19.70
N ASP A 10 25.28 0.97 -19.53
CA ASP A 10 24.50 -0.01 -20.28
C ASP A 10 23.95 0.57 -21.60
N PHE A 11 23.74 1.90 -21.67
CA PHE A 11 23.13 2.63 -22.80
C PHE A 11 23.94 3.90 -23.11
N PRO A 12 25.16 3.78 -23.66
CA PRO A 12 26.06 4.92 -23.86
C PRO A 12 25.54 5.96 -24.85
N ASP A 13 24.73 5.53 -25.81
CA ASP A 13 24.21 6.40 -26.90
C ASP A 13 22.85 7.05 -26.55
N ASP A 14 22.24 6.71 -25.42
CA ASP A 14 20.92 7.24 -25.05
C ASP A 14 21.04 8.65 -24.46
N PRO A 15 20.29 9.63 -24.99
CA PRO A 15 20.25 10.98 -24.43
C PRO A 15 19.47 10.96 -23.11
N LEU A 16 20.17 10.95 -21.99
CA LEU A 16 19.53 11.10 -20.69
C LEU A 16 19.11 12.55 -20.44
N PRO A 17 17.88 12.82 -20.04
CA PRO A 17 17.46 14.17 -19.68
C PRO A 17 18.26 14.67 -18.46
N PRO A 18 18.63 15.97 -18.42
CA PRO A 18 19.32 16.53 -17.26
C PRO A 18 18.41 16.45 -16.02
N GLY A 19 18.98 16.06 -14.88
CA GLY A 19 18.28 15.99 -13.60
C GLY A 19 18.70 14.82 -12.73
N LEU A 20 18.00 14.67 -11.60
CA LEU A 20 18.26 13.59 -10.63
C LEU A 20 17.74 12.22 -11.08
N GLY A 21 16.96 12.17 -12.17
CA GLY A 21 16.23 10.98 -12.57
C GLY A 21 14.96 10.75 -11.75
N ASN A 22 14.21 9.71 -12.10
CA ASN A 22 13.04 9.27 -11.36
C ASN A 22 13.36 8.04 -10.48
N ASP A 23 12.40 7.63 -9.65
CA ASP A 23 12.58 6.47 -8.76
C ASP A 23 12.90 5.17 -9.54
N GLY A 24 12.34 5.00 -10.76
CA GLY A 24 12.61 3.83 -11.60
C GLY A 24 14.08 3.71 -12.01
N GLN A 25 14.75 4.82 -12.31
CA GLN A 25 16.20 4.83 -12.61
C GLN A 25 17.02 4.42 -11.38
N GLN A 26 16.60 4.85 -10.18
CA GLN A 26 17.26 4.44 -8.94
C GLN A 26 17.05 2.93 -8.69
N PHE A 27 15.84 2.41 -8.94
CA PHE A 27 15.55 0.97 -8.81
C PHE A 27 16.27 0.14 -9.87
N TYR A 28 16.43 0.65 -11.09
CA TYR A 28 17.29 0.02 -12.10
C TYR A 28 18.73 -0.10 -11.61
N ALA A 29 19.32 0.98 -11.11
CA ALA A 29 20.69 0.97 -10.58
C ALA A 29 20.85 -0.04 -9.43
N ILE A 30 19.85 -0.14 -8.53
CA ILE A 30 19.86 -1.16 -7.46
C ILE A 30 19.73 -2.57 -8.04
N ALA A 31 18.87 -2.78 -9.03
CA ALA A 31 18.62 -4.09 -9.60
C ALA A 31 19.80 -4.65 -10.41
N ARG A 32 20.75 -3.82 -10.82
CA ARG A 32 22.00 -4.28 -11.47
C ARG A 32 22.84 -5.17 -10.53
N ASP A 33 22.93 -4.79 -9.25
CA ASP A 33 23.69 -5.55 -8.25
C ASP A 33 23.12 -5.34 -6.82
N PRO A 34 21.94 -5.87 -6.51
CA PRO A 34 21.30 -5.64 -5.22
C PRO A 34 21.99 -6.32 -4.03
N LEU A 35 22.98 -7.19 -4.31
CA LEU A 35 23.70 -7.95 -3.27
C LEU A 35 24.92 -7.19 -2.74
N HIS A 36 25.38 -6.14 -3.43
CA HIS A 36 26.50 -5.30 -3.03
C HIS A 36 26.05 -3.84 -2.84
N PRO A 37 25.28 -3.56 -1.78
CA PRO A 37 24.68 -2.24 -1.56
C PRO A 37 25.70 -1.10 -1.43
N GLU A 38 26.91 -1.40 -0.98
CA GLU A 38 28.03 -0.44 -0.87
C GLU A 38 28.49 0.05 -2.24
N GLN A 39 28.52 -0.80 -3.26
CA GLN A 39 28.92 -0.45 -4.63
C GLN A 39 27.80 0.32 -5.33
N VAL A 40 26.56 -0.15 -5.18
CA VAL A 40 25.37 0.49 -5.75
C VAL A 40 25.15 1.88 -5.19
N ALA A 41 25.52 2.12 -3.94
CA ALA A 41 25.34 3.39 -3.25
C ALA A 41 25.94 4.59 -4.00
N GLU A 42 27.04 4.40 -4.74
CA GLU A 42 27.71 5.46 -5.52
C GLU A 42 26.82 5.97 -6.67
N HIS A 43 25.86 5.16 -7.12
CA HIS A 43 24.94 5.47 -8.20
C HIS A 43 23.58 6.01 -7.73
N LEU A 44 23.40 6.27 -6.44
CA LEU A 44 22.11 6.68 -5.86
C LEU A 44 22.16 8.11 -5.31
N ASP A 45 21.05 8.84 -5.49
CA ASP A 45 20.89 10.21 -4.96
C ASP A 45 20.84 10.26 -3.44
N ARG A 46 20.21 9.28 -2.80
CA ARG A 46 20.07 9.08 -1.37
C ARG A 46 20.21 7.60 -1.04
N PRO A 47 21.46 7.09 -0.98
CA PRO A 47 21.73 5.66 -0.97
C PRO A 47 20.95 4.88 0.09
N ARG A 48 21.00 5.28 1.36
CA ARG A 48 20.33 4.56 2.44
C ARG A 48 18.80 4.57 2.27
N TYR A 49 18.24 5.69 1.84
CA TYR A 49 16.80 5.83 1.61
C TYR A 49 16.32 4.97 0.42
N ARG A 50 17.11 4.87 -0.64
CA ARG A 50 16.76 4.07 -1.81
C ARG A 50 16.92 2.58 -1.54
N LEU A 51 18.01 2.17 -0.93
CA LEU A 51 18.33 0.78 -0.62
C LEU A 51 17.41 0.17 0.46
N GLN A 52 16.79 0.97 1.33
CA GLN A 52 15.80 0.42 2.27
C GLN A 52 14.60 -0.22 1.57
N ARG A 53 14.31 0.16 0.30
CA ARG A 53 13.22 -0.37 -0.54
C ARG A 53 13.69 -1.48 -1.45
N ILE A 54 14.47 -2.41 -0.91
CA ILE A 54 15.19 -3.44 -1.66
C ILE A 54 14.28 -4.48 -2.33
N ALA A 55 13.06 -4.75 -1.80
CA ALA A 55 12.25 -5.88 -2.27
C ALA A 55 11.86 -5.77 -3.75
N TYR A 56 11.54 -4.58 -4.24
CA TYR A 56 11.16 -4.38 -5.64
C TYR A 56 12.33 -4.60 -6.61
N PRO A 57 13.49 -3.91 -6.48
CA PRO A 57 14.63 -4.13 -7.36
C PRO A 57 15.24 -5.53 -7.21
N LEU A 58 15.21 -6.14 -6.03
CA LEU A 58 15.65 -7.52 -5.82
C LEU A 58 14.77 -8.52 -6.59
N THR A 59 13.45 -8.27 -6.67
CA THR A 59 12.54 -9.09 -7.48
C THR A 59 12.85 -8.94 -8.97
N ALA A 60 13.12 -7.72 -9.44
CA ALA A 60 13.51 -7.47 -10.83
C ALA A 60 14.84 -8.15 -11.17
N TRP A 61 15.83 -8.07 -10.28
CA TRP A 61 17.09 -8.80 -10.41
C TRP A 61 16.87 -10.32 -10.49
N ALA A 62 16.01 -10.88 -9.65
CA ALA A 62 15.71 -12.31 -9.68
C ALA A 62 15.07 -12.78 -11.00
N LEU A 63 14.39 -11.90 -11.73
CA LEU A 63 13.88 -12.17 -13.07
C LEU A 63 14.96 -12.07 -14.15
N HIS A 64 16.01 -11.28 -13.92
CA HIS A 64 17.14 -11.09 -14.84
C HIS A 64 18.44 -10.88 -14.07
N PRO A 65 19.08 -11.96 -13.56
CA PRO A 65 20.23 -11.86 -12.67
C PRO A 65 21.58 -11.60 -13.39
N THR A 66 21.57 -11.48 -14.71
CA THR A 66 22.79 -11.39 -15.53
C THR A 66 23.34 -9.96 -15.72
N GLY A 67 22.91 -9.02 -14.91
CA GLY A 67 23.41 -7.63 -14.97
C GLY A 67 22.46 -6.64 -15.63
N GLY A 68 22.98 -5.60 -16.30
CA GLY A 68 22.24 -4.47 -16.85
C GLY A 68 21.60 -4.67 -18.23
N GLY A 69 21.36 -3.57 -18.94
CA GLY A 69 20.86 -3.54 -20.29
C GLY A 69 19.34 -3.70 -20.44
N GLU A 70 18.87 -3.90 -21.68
CA GLU A 70 17.45 -3.97 -22.02
C GLU A 70 16.70 -5.07 -21.25
N GLY A 71 17.33 -6.22 -21.01
CA GLY A 71 16.74 -7.33 -20.26
C GLY A 71 16.40 -6.94 -18.84
N LEU A 72 17.24 -6.17 -18.16
CA LEU A 72 16.95 -5.68 -16.82
C LEU A 72 15.87 -4.58 -16.83
N VAL A 73 15.86 -3.68 -17.82
CA VAL A 73 14.77 -2.71 -17.99
C VAL A 73 13.43 -3.42 -18.12
N LEU A 74 13.39 -4.47 -18.97
CA LEU A 74 12.18 -5.29 -19.13
C LEU A 74 11.81 -6.01 -17.83
N ALA A 75 12.76 -6.53 -17.07
CA ALA A 75 12.51 -7.18 -15.78
C ALA A 75 11.96 -6.21 -14.73
N VAL A 76 12.48 -4.99 -14.65
CA VAL A 76 11.95 -3.93 -13.77
C VAL A 76 10.52 -3.58 -14.16
N PHE A 77 10.23 -3.38 -15.45
CA PHE A 77 8.89 -3.11 -15.94
C PHE A 77 7.93 -4.29 -15.70
N ALA A 78 8.36 -5.52 -16.01
CA ALA A 78 7.58 -6.74 -15.79
C ALA A 78 7.24 -6.92 -14.30
N THR A 79 8.17 -6.61 -13.39
CA THR A 79 7.91 -6.61 -11.94
C THR A 79 6.77 -5.65 -11.60
N GLY A 80 6.72 -4.47 -12.21
CA GLY A 80 5.63 -3.51 -12.04
C GLY A 80 4.29 -4.05 -12.55
N VAL A 81 4.27 -4.67 -13.74
CA VAL A 81 3.06 -5.30 -14.31
C VAL A 81 2.56 -6.44 -13.43
N LEU A 82 3.45 -7.34 -13.02
CA LEU A 82 3.12 -8.44 -12.11
C LEU A 82 2.60 -7.95 -10.77
N ALA A 83 3.14 -6.84 -10.26
CA ALA A 83 2.66 -6.20 -9.05
C ALA A 83 1.22 -5.68 -9.19
N VAL A 84 0.85 -5.08 -10.33
CA VAL A 84 -0.54 -4.64 -10.58
C VAL A 84 -1.47 -5.84 -10.63
N LEU A 85 -1.11 -6.90 -11.34
CA LEU A 85 -1.90 -8.13 -11.41
C LEU A 85 -2.06 -8.79 -10.02
N ALA A 86 -0.96 -8.90 -9.27
CA ALA A 86 -0.97 -9.41 -7.91
C ALA A 86 -1.83 -8.54 -6.97
N GLY A 87 -1.80 -7.22 -7.15
CA GLY A 87 -2.62 -6.28 -6.40
C GLY A 87 -4.11 -6.44 -6.66
N CYS A 88 -4.50 -6.63 -7.93
CA CYS A 88 -5.88 -6.98 -8.28
C CYS A 88 -6.32 -8.28 -7.62
N LEU A 89 -5.51 -9.34 -7.72
CA LEU A 89 -5.80 -10.62 -7.08
C LEU A 89 -5.89 -10.51 -5.56
N ALA A 90 -4.94 -9.81 -4.93
CA ALA A 90 -4.93 -9.59 -3.49
C ALA A 90 -6.17 -8.82 -3.01
N THR A 91 -6.59 -7.79 -3.75
CA THR A 91 -7.81 -7.02 -3.47
C THR A 91 -9.05 -7.90 -3.55
N GLY A 92 -9.18 -8.73 -4.60
CA GLY A 92 -10.29 -9.68 -4.73
C GLY A 92 -10.28 -10.76 -3.64
N HIS A 93 -9.10 -11.23 -3.24
CA HIS A 93 -8.97 -12.17 -2.13
C HIS A 93 -9.30 -11.55 -0.78
N LEU A 94 -8.94 -10.29 -0.57
CA LEU A 94 -9.29 -9.53 0.64
C LEU A 94 -10.80 -9.30 0.71
N SER A 95 -11.43 -8.87 -0.39
CA SER A 95 -12.89 -8.70 -0.47
C SER A 95 -13.62 -10.00 -0.12
N ARG A 96 -13.24 -11.13 -0.73
CA ARG A 96 -13.85 -12.44 -0.41
C ARG A 96 -13.60 -12.90 1.02
N ALA A 97 -12.45 -12.56 1.61
CA ALA A 97 -12.16 -12.89 3.02
C ALA A 97 -13.06 -12.12 4.00
N LEU A 98 -13.65 -11.02 3.53
CA LEU A 98 -14.60 -10.16 4.26
C LEU A 98 -16.07 -10.39 3.85
N GLY A 99 -16.36 -11.43 3.07
CA GLY A 99 -17.71 -11.77 2.63
C GLY A 99 -18.21 -11.01 1.39
N GLY A 100 -17.35 -10.24 0.72
CA GLY A 100 -17.72 -9.48 -0.47
C GLY A 100 -17.47 -10.20 -1.80
N GLY A 101 -17.95 -9.57 -2.89
CA GLY A 101 -17.78 -10.04 -4.28
C GLY A 101 -16.44 -9.67 -4.90
N PRO A 102 -16.27 -9.97 -6.21
CA PRO A 102 -15.02 -9.73 -6.94
C PRO A 102 -14.84 -8.28 -7.44
N LEU A 103 -15.90 -7.48 -7.55
CA LEU A 103 -15.87 -6.13 -8.12
C LEU A 103 -14.81 -5.20 -7.52
N PRO A 104 -14.52 -5.23 -6.19
CA PRO A 104 -13.47 -4.40 -5.61
C PRO A 104 -12.07 -4.62 -6.19
N THR A 105 -11.84 -5.76 -6.90
CA THR A 105 -10.61 -6.01 -7.65
C THR A 105 -10.26 -4.86 -8.60
N LEU A 106 -11.26 -4.24 -9.22
CA LEU A 106 -11.08 -3.13 -10.15
C LEU A 106 -10.51 -1.87 -9.49
N ALA A 107 -10.71 -1.69 -8.18
CA ALA A 107 -10.19 -0.53 -7.47
C ALA A 107 -8.66 -0.41 -7.56
N PHE A 108 -7.95 -1.54 -7.63
CA PHE A 108 -6.49 -1.52 -7.73
C PHE A 108 -6.04 -1.03 -9.12
N VAL A 109 -6.58 -1.61 -10.20
CA VAL A 109 -6.17 -1.25 -11.56
C VAL A 109 -6.69 0.12 -11.98
N LEU A 110 -7.82 0.57 -11.44
CA LEU A 110 -8.37 1.89 -11.72
C LEU A 110 -7.76 3.01 -10.86
N ALA A 111 -6.97 2.67 -9.83
CA ALA A 111 -6.30 3.67 -9.02
C ALA A 111 -5.25 4.44 -9.85
N PRO A 112 -5.34 5.79 -9.95
CA PRO A 112 -4.36 6.57 -10.71
C PRO A 112 -2.93 6.35 -10.24
N GLY A 113 -2.72 6.14 -8.94
CA GLY A 113 -1.40 5.84 -8.37
C GLY A 113 -0.77 4.56 -8.90
N ALA A 114 -1.56 3.54 -9.30
CA ALA A 114 -1.04 2.31 -9.89
C ALA A 114 -0.42 2.56 -11.26
N TRP A 115 -1.05 3.40 -12.09
CA TRP A 115 -0.55 3.79 -13.40
C TRP A 115 0.70 4.65 -13.34
N PHE A 116 0.75 5.59 -12.39
CA PHE A 116 1.96 6.35 -12.13
C PHE A 116 3.10 5.45 -11.66
N ALA A 117 2.82 4.53 -10.74
CA ALA A 117 3.82 3.57 -10.28
C ALA A 117 4.34 2.68 -11.41
N LEU A 118 3.46 2.21 -12.29
CA LEU A 118 3.84 1.40 -13.46
C LEU A 118 4.66 2.21 -14.46
N ARG A 119 4.18 3.41 -14.84
CA ARG A 119 4.85 4.29 -15.82
C ARG A 119 6.29 4.64 -15.42
N PHE A 120 6.53 4.85 -14.14
CA PHE A 120 7.83 5.25 -13.62
C PHE A 120 8.58 4.11 -12.92
N SER A 121 8.13 2.87 -13.08
CA SER A 121 8.73 1.66 -12.48
C SER A 121 8.97 1.80 -10.98
N MET A 122 7.94 2.22 -10.25
CA MET A 122 8.01 2.48 -8.81
C MET A 122 7.51 1.31 -7.97
N ALA A 123 8.00 1.19 -6.75
CA ALA A 123 7.69 0.09 -5.83
C ALA A 123 6.27 0.15 -5.21
N ASP A 124 5.50 1.22 -5.42
CA ASP A 124 4.23 1.46 -4.72
C ASP A 124 3.18 0.38 -4.96
N SER A 125 2.96 -0.02 -6.22
CA SER A 125 2.01 -1.09 -6.57
C SER A 125 2.45 -2.44 -6.01
N TYR A 126 3.76 -2.74 -6.03
CA TYR A 126 4.32 -3.95 -5.46
C TYR A 126 4.10 -4.00 -3.94
N ALA A 127 4.44 -2.92 -3.24
CA ALA A 127 4.29 -2.83 -1.81
C ALA A 127 2.83 -2.95 -1.37
N LEU A 128 1.90 -2.26 -2.06
CA LEU A 128 0.48 -2.34 -1.76
C LEU A 128 -0.09 -3.73 -2.07
N ALA A 129 0.27 -4.35 -3.18
CA ALA A 129 -0.15 -5.72 -3.51
C ALA A 129 0.26 -6.71 -2.41
N ALA A 130 1.51 -6.62 -1.95
CA ALA A 130 2.01 -7.45 -0.87
C ALA A 130 1.29 -7.16 0.46
N ALA A 131 1.02 -5.89 0.80
CA ALA A 131 0.29 -5.52 2.01
C ALA A 131 -1.16 -6.03 1.99
N LEU A 132 -1.88 -5.90 0.87
CA LEU A 132 -3.24 -6.43 0.71
C LEU A 132 -3.27 -7.96 0.77
N ALA A 133 -2.27 -8.64 0.19
CA ALA A 133 -2.10 -10.09 0.33
C ALA A 133 -1.87 -10.48 1.79
N ALA A 134 -1.06 -9.72 2.54
CA ALA A 134 -0.85 -9.94 3.96
C ALA A 134 -2.16 -9.87 4.77
N LEU A 135 -2.99 -8.85 4.52
CA LEU A 135 -4.32 -8.75 5.15
C LEU A 135 -5.20 -9.93 4.77
N ALA A 136 -5.30 -10.28 3.47
CA ALA A 136 -6.13 -11.37 2.98
C ALA A 136 -5.70 -12.73 3.57
N PHE A 137 -4.40 -13.03 3.62
CA PHE A 137 -3.88 -14.24 4.25
C PHE A 137 -4.12 -14.26 5.76
N SER A 138 -3.95 -13.12 6.43
CA SER A 138 -4.20 -13.00 7.87
C SER A 138 -5.65 -13.29 8.23
N LEU A 139 -6.60 -12.71 7.50
CA LEU A 139 -8.05 -12.94 7.71
C LEU A 139 -8.46 -14.39 7.44
N ARG A 140 -7.72 -15.10 6.56
CA ARG A 140 -7.93 -16.54 6.27
C ARG A 140 -7.15 -17.49 7.18
N GLY A 141 -6.50 -16.98 8.25
CA GLY A 141 -5.71 -17.78 9.17
C GLY A 141 -4.37 -18.29 8.64
N ARG A 142 -3.95 -17.85 7.44
CA ARG A 142 -2.67 -18.24 6.81
C ARG A 142 -1.51 -17.37 7.30
N HIS A 143 -1.23 -17.40 8.61
CA HIS A 143 -0.37 -16.42 9.27
C HIS A 143 1.07 -16.37 8.73
N ARG A 144 1.68 -17.51 8.35
CA ARG A 144 3.04 -17.55 7.79
C ARG A 144 3.14 -16.78 6.49
N TRP A 145 2.16 -16.97 5.58
CA TRP A 145 2.10 -16.25 4.31
C TRP A 145 1.75 -14.77 4.51
N ALA A 146 0.93 -14.46 5.51
CA ALA A 146 0.63 -13.10 5.88
C ALA A 146 1.89 -12.34 6.32
N VAL A 147 2.70 -12.94 7.21
CA VAL A 147 3.96 -12.33 7.68
C VAL A 147 4.95 -12.19 6.53
N ALA A 148 5.13 -13.19 5.67
CA ALA A 148 6.03 -13.13 4.52
C ALA A 148 5.63 -12.00 3.56
N ALA A 149 4.34 -11.89 3.24
CA ALA A 149 3.83 -10.82 2.39
C ALA A 149 4.00 -9.42 3.05
N ALA A 150 3.79 -9.31 4.37
CA ALA A 150 4.02 -8.06 5.09
C ALA A 150 5.50 -7.65 5.12
N VAL A 151 6.44 -8.60 5.22
CA VAL A 151 7.88 -8.34 5.09
C VAL A 151 8.20 -7.78 3.71
N LEU A 152 7.70 -8.40 2.64
CA LEU A 152 7.90 -7.89 1.28
C LEU A 152 7.31 -6.48 1.10
N ALA A 153 6.13 -6.23 1.66
CA ALA A 153 5.49 -4.91 1.62
C ALA A 153 6.36 -3.83 2.27
N VAL A 154 6.87 -4.10 3.48
CA VAL A 154 7.66 -3.11 4.24
C VAL A 154 9.05 -2.91 3.64
N LEU A 155 9.69 -3.95 3.11
CA LEU A 155 10.96 -3.84 2.39
C LEU A 155 10.82 -3.21 0.98
N ALA A 156 9.60 -3.07 0.47
CA ALA A 156 9.33 -2.30 -0.74
C ALA A 156 8.89 -0.87 -0.43
N LYS A 157 8.14 -0.67 0.67
CA LYS A 157 7.70 0.65 1.14
C LYS A 157 7.33 0.58 2.63
N GLU A 158 8.13 1.19 3.47
CA GLU A 158 8.05 1.13 4.92
C GLU A 158 6.68 1.56 5.48
N SER A 159 6.03 2.55 4.86
CA SER A 159 4.73 3.06 5.31
C SER A 159 3.59 2.03 5.19
N LEU A 160 3.75 0.97 4.42
CA LEU A 160 2.72 -0.07 4.25
C LEU A 160 2.57 -0.96 5.51
N ILE A 161 3.46 -0.85 6.50
CA ILE A 161 3.26 -1.45 7.83
C ILE A 161 1.98 -0.93 8.52
N LEU A 162 1.50 0.24 8.13
CA LEU A 162 0.29 0.86 8.68
C LEU A 162 -0.98 0.05 8.38
N LEU A 163 -1.01 -0.74 7.30
CA LEU A 163 -2.15 -1.59 6.96
C LEU A 163 -2.29 -2.75 7.95
N PRO A 164 -1.28 -3.61 8.15
CA PRO A 164 -1.35 -4.65 9.18
C PRO A 164 -1.45 -4.07 10.59
N PHE A 165 -0.90 -2.89 10.87
CA PHE A 165 -1.09 -2.21 12.14
C PHE A 165 -2.56 -1.84 12.38
N GLY A 166 -3.28 -1.34 11.36
CA GLY A 166 -4.71 -1.11 11.45
C GLY A 166 -5.50 -2.40 11.76
N LEU A 167 -5.12 -3.53 11.15
CA LEU A 167 -5.73 -4.83 11.44
C LEU A 167 -5.42 -5.31 12.87
N LEU A 168 -4.22 -5.03 13.40
CA LEU A 168 -3.85 -5.30 14.79
C LEU A 168 -4.72 -4.48 15.76
N LEU A 169 -5.00 -3.22 15.45
CA LEU A 169 -5.88 -2.38 16.29
C LEU A 169 -7.29 -2.94 16.37
N TYR A 170 -7.74 -3.64 15.32
CA TYR A 170 -9.05 -4.28 15.31
C TYR A 170 -9.09 -5.59 16.11
N HIS A 171 -8.18 -6.52 15.83
CA HIS A 171 -8.22 -7.88 16.42
C HIS A 171 -7.43 -8.04 17.72
N ARG A 172 -6.36 -7.28 17.95
CA ARG A 172 -5.51 -7.24 19.17
C ARG A 172 -5.03 -8.61 19.66
N ASP A 173 -4.73 -9.52 18.74
CA ASP A 173 -4.25 -10.87 19.05
C ASP A 173 -2.78 -11.06 18.68
N ARG A 174 -2.18 -12.17 19.14
CA ARG A 174 -0.76 -12.50 18.94
C ARG A 174 -0.41 -12.64 17.44
N ALA A 175 -1.31 -13.19 16.63
CA ALA A 175 -1.02 -13.40 15.20
C ALA A 175 -0.91 -12.07 14.47
N ARG A 176 -1.77 -11.08 14.79
CA ARG A 176 -1.72 -9.73 14.22
C ARG A 176 -0.58 -8.91 14.80
N LEU A 177 -0.21 -9.15 16.06
CA LEU A 177 1.03 -8.58 16.62
C LEU A 177 2.26 -9.03 15.83
N LEU A 178 2.38 -10.33 15.54
CA LEU A 178 3.49 -10.87 14.73
C LEU A 178 3.47 -10.32 13.29
N LEU A 179 2.29 -10.04 12.75
CA LEU A 179 2.13 -9.43 11.42
C LEU A 179 2.71 -8.01 11.33
N VAL A 180 2.87 -7.32 12.46
CA VAL A 180 3.50 -5.99 12.54
C VAL A 180 4.94 -6.09 13.06
N ALA A 181 5.15 -6.86 14.13
CA ALA A 181 6.43 -6.91 14.82
C ALA A 181 7.53 -7.55 13.96
N VAL A 182 7.24 -8.65 13.24
CA VAL A 182 8.24 -9.32 12.42
C VAL A 182 8.67 -8.46 11.22
N PRO A 183 7.76 -7.92 10.39
CA PRO A 183 8.15 -7.01 9.30
C PRO A 183 8.87 -5.76 9.82
N GLY A 184 8.43 -5.19 10.94
CA GLY A 184 9.09 -4.05 11.56
C GLY A 184 10.51 -4.39 12.03
N ALA A 185 10.73 -5.55 12.65
CA ALA A 185 12.04 -6.00 13.06
C ALA A 185 12.98 -6.27 11.87
N VAL A 186 12.46 -6.90 10.80
CA VAL A 186 13.24 -7.13 9.56
C VAL A 186 13.64 -5.82 8.91
N ALA A 187 12.71 -4.87 8.78
CA ALA A 187 13.02 -3.55 8.24
C ALA A 187 14.03 -2.78 9.09
N ALA A 188 13.89 -2.83 10.41
CA ALA A 188 14.85 -2.20 11.34
C ALA A 188 16.25 -2.85 11.24
N ALA A 189 16.32 -4.18 11.18
CA ALA A 189 17.58 -4.90 10.99
C ALA A 189 18.25 -4.53 9.65
N TRP A 190 17.47 -4.47 8.55
CA TRP A 190 17.95 -4.04 7.25
C TRP A 190 18.45 -2.59 7.29
N TRP A 191 17.69 -1.68 7.90
CA TRP A 191 18.10 -0.29 8.06
C TRP A 191 19.40 -0.12 8.88
N VAL A 192 19.58 -0.91 9.95
CA VAL A 192 20.83 -0.95 10.72
C VAL A 192 21.97 -1.47 9.84
N ALA A 193 21.75 -2.55 9.09
CA ALA A 193 22.76 -3.08 8.15
C ALA A 193 23.18 -2.02 7.12
N LEU A 194 22.24 -1.29 6.54
CA LEU A 194 22.55 -0.20 5.60
C LEU A 194 23.35 0.93 6.25
N ARG A 195 23.12 1.23 7.53
CA ARG A 195 23.92 2.24 8.25
C ARG A 195 25.37 1.81 8.48
N LEU A 196 25.59 0.51 8.59
CA LEU A 196 26.95 -0.06 8.76
C LEU A 196 27.68 -0.23 7.43
N LEU A 197 26.95 -0.57 6.35
CA LEU A 197 27.55 -0.91 5.05
C LEU A 197 27.66 0.29 4.12
N VAL A 198 26.74 1.24 4.18
CA VAL A 198 26.62 2.30 3.18
C VAL A 198 26.94 3.66 3.80
N THR A 199 27.92 4.35 3.22
CA THR A 199 28.20 5.75 3.51
C THR A 199 27.16 6.61 2.76
N ASP A 200 26.53 7.53 3.47
CA ASP A 200 25.50 8.41 2.90
C ASP A 200 25.80 9.86 3.32
N HIS A 201 26.14 10.67 2.34
CA HIS A 201 26.43 12.11 2.48
C HIS A 201 25.25 12.98 1.99
N SER A 202 24.11 12.36 1.66
CA SER A 202 22.96 13.09 1.17
C SER A 202 22.35 13.98 2.25
N ALA A 203 21.95 15.19 1.87
CA ALA A 203 21.16 16.05 2.73
C ALA A 203 19.79 15.40 2.99
N GLY A 204 19.39 15.30 4.26
CA GLY A 204 18.09 14.76 4.63
C GLY A 204 16.96 15.62 4.04
N VAL A 205 16.03 15.00 3.35
CA VAL A 205 14.78 15.66 2.94
C VAL A 205 13.73 15.42 4.01
N ILE A 206 13.12 16.49 4.49
CA ILE A 206 12.01 16.40 5.43
C ILE A 206 10.78 15.95 4.65
N GLU A 207 10.41 14.67 4.81
CA GLU A 207 9.21 14.08 4.21
C GLU A 207 7.98 14.21 5.11
N PHE A 208 8.17 14.57 6.37
CA PHE A 208 7.12 14.74 7.37
C PHE A 208 7.08 16.18 7.88
N THR A 209 5.90 16.61 8.28
CA THR A 209 5.68 17.94 8.85
C THR A 209 4.65 17.85 10.00
N TYR A 210 4.33 18.98 10.63
CA TYR A 210 3.22 19.02 11.57
C TYR A 210 1.88 18.69 10.88
N PRO A 211 0.90 18.15 11.60
CA PRO A 211 -0.38 17.75 11.01
C PRO A 211 -0.99 18.83 10.13
N PHE A 212 -1.41 18.43 8.92
CA PHE A 212 -1.98 19.27 7.86
C PHE A 212 -1.03 20.29 7.21
N GLY A 213 0.20 20.49 7.71
CA GLY A 213 1.13 21.49 7.17
C GLY A 213 1.49 21.24 5.70
N GLY A 214 1.80 19.99 5.35
CA GLY A 214 2.08 19.61 3.97
C GLY A 214 0.86 19.74 3.06
N LEU A 215 -0.33 19.40 3.55
CA LEU A 215 -1.58 19.50 2.78
C LEU A 215 -1.91 20.98 2.46
N VAL A 216 -1.82 21.89 3.45
CA VAL A 216 -2.04 23.33 3.24
C VAL A 216 -1.05 23.88 2.22
N SER A 217 0.21 23.47 2.28
CA SER A 217 1.22 23.89 1.32
C SER A 217 0.97 23.31 -0.09
N ALA A 218 0.52 22.04 -0.17
CA ALA A 218 0.21 21.39 -1.44
C ALA A 218 -1.00 22.05 -2.14
N VAL A 219 -2.04 22.40 -1.41
CA VAL A 219 -3.22 23.10 -1.95
C VAL A 219 -2.83 24.40 -2.66
N ARG A 220 -1.86 25.16 -2.15
CA ARG A 220 -1.36 26.38 -2.80
C ARG A 220 -0.71 26.10 -4.15
N VAL A 221 0.04 25.00 -4.28
CA VAL A 221 0.64 24.59 -5.55
C VAL A 221 -0.43 24.12 -6.52
N TRP A 222 -1.39 23.32 -6.04
CA TRP A 222 -2.49 22.83 -6.86
C TRP A 222 -3.40 23.95 -7.37
N ALA A 223 -3.63 24.98 -6.58
CA ALA A 223 -4.39 26.16 -7.01
C ALA A 223 -3.72 26.92 -8.16
N GLY A 224 -2.40 26.77 -8.34
CA GLY A 224 -1.64 27.28 -9.49
C GLY A 224 -1.81 26.50 -10.79
N GLY A 225 -2.59 25.42 -10.82
CA GLY A 225 -3.16 24.88 -12.06
C GLY A 225 -2.38 23.79 -12.79
N SER A 226 -1.40 23.11 -12.18
CA SER A 226 -0.56 22.15 -12.93
C SER A 226 -1.17 20.75 -13.17
N ALA A 227 -2.13 20.29 -12.33
CA ALA A 227 -2.69 18.94 -12.44
C ALA A 227 -4.09 18.79 -11.81
N PRO A 228 -5.14 19.44 -12.36
CA PRO A 228 -6.47 19.47 -11.73
C PRO A 228 -7.12 18.10 -11.60
N ILE A 229 -6.87 17.18 -12.54
CA ILE A 229 -7.45 15.82 -12.51
C ILE A 229 -6.83 15.01 -11.40
N ALA A 230 -5.50 15.05 -11.22
CA ALA A 230 -4.82 14.32 -10.15
C ALA A 230 -5.22 14.86 -8.77
N MET A 231 -5.34 16.18 -8.63
CA MET A 231 -5.85 16.82 -7.43
C MET A 231 -7.27 16.37 -7.11
N ALA A 232 -8.19 16.40 -8.09
CA ALA A 232 -9.56 15.94 -7.91
C ALA A 232 -9.62 14.46 -7.49
N ALA A 233 -8.79 13.60 -8.10
CA ALA A 233 -8.69 12.19 -7.74
C ALA A 233 -8.21 11.99 -6.28
N MET A 234 -7.20 12.76 -5.84
CA MET A 234 -6.71 12.71 -4.46
C MET A 234 -7.75 13.18 -3.45
N VAL A 235 -8.33 14.35 -3.67
CA VAL A 235 -9.37 14.92 -2.80
C VAL A 235 -10.58 14.00 -2.77
N GLY A 236 -11.04 13.53 -3.93
CA GLY A 236 -12.15 12.58 -4.04
C GLY A 236 -11.88 11.28 -3.28
N THR A 237 -10.65 10.74 -3.38
CA THR A 237 -10.24 9.55 -2.63
C THR A 237 -10.28 9.77 -1.11
N VAL A 238 -9.75 10.91 -0.64
CA VAL A 238 -9.75 11.23 0.79
C VAL A 238 -11.18 11.41 1.30
N LEU A 239 -12.01 12.17 0.59
CA LEU A 239 -13.42 12.37 0.96
C LEU A 239 -14.19 11.05 0.97
N PHE A 240 -14.01 10.22 -0.05
CA PHE A 240 -14.63 8.89 -0.11
C PHE A 240 -14.17 8.01 1.07
N ALA A 241 -12.88 7.97 1.37
CA ALA A 241 -12.35 7.20 2.50
C ALA A 241 -12.90 7.68 3.85
N VAL A 242 -13.06 9.01 4.03
CA VAL A 242 -13.69 9.58 5.23
C VAL A 242 -15.16 9.18 5.32
N LEU A 243 -15.93 9.27 4.23
CA LEU A 243 -17.34 8.87 4.20
C LEU A 243 -17.50 7.38 4.53
N VAL A 244 -16.67 6.52 3.93
CA VAL A 244 -16.67 5.08 4.24
C VAL A 244 -16.32 4.86 5.71
N LEU A 245 -15.27 5.51 6.24
CA LEU A 245 -14.89 5.37 7.64
C LEU A 245 -16.02 5.79 8.60
N VAL A 246 -16.72 6.88 8.30
CA VAL A 246 -17.88 7.33 9.09
C VAL A 246 -19.01 6.28 9.07
N ARG A 247 -19.26 5.66 7.91
CA ARG A 247 -20.27 4.61 7.74
C ARG A 247 -19.88 3.32 8.47
N VAL A 248 -18.70 2.76 8.17
CA VAL A 248 -18.29 1.45 8.71
C VAL A 248 -17.71 1.54 10.11
N ARG A 249 -17.19 2.72 10.49
CA ARG A 249 -16.55 3.00 11.79
C ARG A 249 -15.42 2.00 12.08
N PHE A 250 -15.15 1.75 13.35
CA PHE A 250 -14.20 0.73 13.82
C PHE A 250 -14.85 -0.66 13.98
N ARG A 251 -16.07 -0.84 13.50
CA ARG A 251 -16.77 -2.15 13.51
C ARG A 251 -16.36 -3.03 12.34
N HIS A 252 -15.82 -2.44 11.27
CA HIS A 252 -15.31 -3.16 10.12
C HIS A 252 -13.79 -3.39 10.26
N PRO A 253 -13.27 -4.60 9.90
CA PRO A 253 -11.83 -4.93 10.04
C PRO A 253 -10.87 -3.94 9.36
N LEU A 254 -11.29 -3.29 8.28
CA LEU A 254 -10.49 -2.29 7.56
C LEU A 254 -10.67 -0.86 8.09
N GLY A 255 -11.65 -0.60 8.98
CA GLY A 255 -11.90 0.73 9.52
C GLY A 255 -10.66 1.35 10.19
N PRO A 256 -9.99 0.67 11.14
CA PRO A 256 -8.77 1.17 11.75
C PRO A 256 -7.63 1.39 10.73
N ALA A 257 -7.49 0.53 9.71
CA ALA A 257 -6.47 0.70 8.68
C ALA A 257 -6.71 1.96 7.84
N ILE A 258 -7.97 2.26 7.47
CA ILE A 258 -8.36 3.50 6.80
C ILE A 258 -8.04 4.70 7.70
N ALA A 259 -8.40 4.65 8.98
CA ALA A 259 -8.14 5.73 9.94
C ALA A 259 -6.64 6.03 10.10
N VAL A 260 -5.81 4.99 10.23
CA VAL A 260 -4.36 5.14 10.35
C VAL A 260 -3.75 5.71 9.08
N GLN A 261 -4.22 5.30 7.89
CA GLN A 261 -3.76 5.86 6.61
C GLN A 261 -4.19 7.32 6.44
N LEU A 262 -5.40 7.70 6.85
CA LEU A 262 -5.84 9.09 6.87
C LEU A 262 -4.97 9.93 7.81
N ALA A 263 -4.71 9.44 9.03
CA ALA A 263 -3.82 10.10 9.98
C ALA A 263 -2.39 10.26 9.41
N PHE A 264 -1.86 9.23 8.74
CA PHE A 264 -0.56 9.29 8.08
C PHE A 264 -0.49 10.39 7.02
N LEU A 265 -1.54 10.55 6.19
CA LEU A 265 -1.56 11.61 5.17
C LEU A 265 -1.48 13.01 5.79
N THR A 266 -1.99 13.23 7.00
CA THR A 266 -1.96 14.56 7.62
C THR A 266 -0.55 15.03 7.97
N VAL A 267 0.38 14.11 8.18
CA VAL A 267 1.77 14.42 8.57
C VAL A 267 2.76 14.39 7.41
N LEU A 268 2.32 14.04 6.20
CA LEU A 268 3.18 14.07 5.01
C LEU A 268 3.57 15.50 4.64
N GLY A 269 4.83 15.68 4.26
CA GLY A 269 5.38 16.96 3.89
C GLY A 269 4.93 17.46 2.52
N HIS A 270 5.16 18.74 2.27
CA HIS A 270 4.85 19.41 1.01
C HIS A 270 5.43 18.68 -0.22
N ASN A 271 6.70 18.28 -0.15
CA ASN A 271 7.41 17.63 -1.27
C ASN A 271 6.75 16.29 -1.70
N VAL A 272 6.03 15.64 -0.79
CA VAL A 272 5.33 14.39 -1.08
C VAL A 272 3.95 14.66 -1.67
N LEU A 273 3.20 15.64 -1.12
CA LEU A 273 1.81 15.87 -1.50
C LEU A 273 1.65 16.82 -2.68
N ALA A 274 2.56 17.78 -2.88
CA ALA A 274 2.45 18.79 -3.93
C ALA A 274 2.60 18.22 -5.35
N LEU A 275 3.39 17.14 -5.51
CA LEU A 275 3.54 16.47 -6.79
C LEU A 275 2.35 15.53 -7.04
N ASP A 276 1.66 15.70 -8.15
CA ASP A 276 0.49 14.92 -8.57
C ASP A 276 0.74 13.39 -8.57
N ALA A 277 1.86 12.97 -9.16
CA ALA A 277 2.27 11.57 -9.17
C ALA A 277 2.47 11.01 -7.76
N ASN A 278 3.10 11.77 -6.86
CA ASN A 278 3.33 11.33 -5.49
C ASN A 278 2.03 11.27 -4.68
N GLY A 279 1.20 12.32 -4.78
CA GLY A 279 -0.04 12.39 -4.04
C GLY A 279 -1.03 11.27 -4.40
N THR A 280 -1.18 10.95 -5.69
CA THR A 280 -2.04 9.85 -6.15
C THR A 280 -1.53 8.48 -5.68
N ARG A 281 -0.21 8.26 -5.61
CA ARG A 281 0.39 7.03 -5.08
C ARG A 281 0.18 6.90 -3.56
N MET A 282 0.30 8.02 -2.81
CA MET A 282 0.09 8.02 -1.36
C MET A 282 -1.38 7.78 -0.97
N THR A 283 -2.33 8.19 -1.80
CA THR A 283 -3.76 7.97 -1.57
C THR A 283 -4.26 6.62 -2.09
N MET A 284 -3.49 5.90 -2.93
CA MET A 284 -3.87 4.61 -3.48
C MET A 284 -4.28 3.56 -2.42
N PRO A 285 -3.56 3.37 -1.29
CA PRO A 285 -3.99 2.44 -0.25
C PRO A 285 -5.37 2.80 0.33
N LEU A 286 -5.65 4.08 0.51
CA LEU A 286 -6.96 4.55 0.98
C LEU A 286 -8.08 4.21 0.03
N LEU A 287 -7.89 4.46 -1.29
CA LEU A 287 -8.89 4.14 -2.29
C LEU A 287 -9.26 2.66 -2.26
N VAL A 288 -8.24 1.80 -2.32
CA VAL A 288 -8.46 0.34 -2.35
C VAL A 288 -9.13 -0.16 -1.08
N LEU A 289 -8.65 0.27 0.10
CA LEU A 289 -9.25 -0.13 1.39
C LEU A 289 -10.69 0.36 1.52
N ALA A 290 -10.97 1.62 1.11
CA ALA A 290 -12.31 2.19 1.20
C ALA A 290 -13.30 1.48 0.27
N VAL A 291 -12.91 1.18 -0.98
CA VAL A 291 -13.77 0.43 -1.92
C VAL A 291 -14.06 -0.98 -1.39
N VAL A 292 -13.05 -1.69 -0.86
CA VAL A 292 -13.26 -3.02 -0.27
C VAL A 292 -14.18 -2.93 0.94
N ALA A 293 -13.96 -1.97 1.85
CA ALA A 293 -14.76 -1.82 3.06
C ALA A 293 -16.22 -1.45 2.75
N ASP A 294 -16.47 -0.53 1.80
CA ASP A 294 -17.83 -0.15 1.40
C ASP A 294 -18.57 -1.32 0.75
N ALA A 295 -17.93 -2.03 -0.18
CA ALA A 295 -18.55 -3.16 -0.87
C ALA A 295 -18.88 -4.32 0.07
N THR A 296 -17.99 -4.61 1.03
CA THR A 296 -18.22 -5.73 1.99
C THR A 296 -19.20 -5.37 3.10
N SER A 297 -19.33 -4.08 3.47
CA SER A 297 -20.34 -3.65 4.43
C SER A 297 -21.75 -3.71 3.84
N ARG A 298 -21.92 -3.34 2.55
CA ARG A 298 -23.24 -3.43 1.87
C ARG A 298 -23.70 -4.88 1.72
N ALA A 299 -22.82 -5.79 1.35
CA ALA A 299 -23.14 -7.20 1.25
C ALA A 299 -23.63 -7.79 2.59
N GLY A 300 -23.06 -7.32 3.71
CA GLY A 300 -23.53 -7.71 5.06
C GLY A 300 -24.91 -7.15 5.40
N ASP A 301 -25.22 -5.92 5.00
CA ASP A 301 -26.51 -5.28 5.21
C ASP A 301 -27.62 -6.01 4.39
N GLU A 302 -27.35 -6.36 3.12
CA GLU A 302 -28.30 -7.09 2.25
C GLU A 302 -28.67 -8.47 2.82
N VAL A 303 -27.69 -9.24 3.31
CA VAL A 303 -27.94 -10.55 3.95
C VAL A 303 -28.76 -10.41 5.22
N ALA A 304 -28.56 -9.35 5.99
CA ALA A 304 -29.32 -9.11 7.23
C ALA A 304 -30.80 -8.75 6.96
N ASP A 305 -31.08 -8.09 5.83
CA ASP A 305 -32.44 -7.73 5.43
C ASP A 305 -33.20 -8.91 4.80
N GLU A 306 -32.49 -9.89 4.21
CA GLU A 306 -33.10 -11.09 3.61
C GLU A 306 -33.51 -12.17 4.64
N VAL A 307 -32.97 -12.11 5.86
CA VAL A 307 -33.40 -13.04 6.93
C VAL A 307 -34.83 -12.67 7.37
N PRO A 308 -35.86 -13.51 7.08
CA PRO A 308 -37.21 -13.23 7.54
C PRO A 308 -37.18 -13.04 9.06
N ARG A 309 -37.70 -11.93 9.54
CA ARG A 309 -38.03 -11.80 10.94
C ARG A 309 -39.18 -12.75 11.15
N ASP A 310 -38.90 -13.96 11.67
CA ASP A 310 -39.95 -14.82 12.20
C ASP A 310 -40.72 -13.96 13.20
N ASP A 311 -41.86 -13.50 12.76
CA ASP A 311 -42.82 -12.82 13.62
C ASP A 311 -43.14 -13.82 14.75
N ALA A 312 -42.44 -13.64 15.87
CA ALA A 312 -42.76 -14.30 17.12
C ALA A 312 -44.09 -13.72 17.65
N ALA A 313 -45.12 -13.85 16.85
CA ALA A 313 -46.50 -13.77 17.28
C ALA A 313 -46.90 -15.17 17.74
N GLY A 314 -46.21 -15.67 18.74
CA GLY A 314 -46.78 -16.73 19.60
C GLY A 314 -47.88 -16.12 20.41
N ASP A 315 -49.06 -16.13 19.80
CA ASP A 315 -50.34 -15.89 20.50
C ASP A 315 -50.51 -16.98 21.58
N GLY A 316 -50.07 -16.63 22.77
CA GLY A 316 -50.27 -17.42 23.98
C GLY A 316 -51.74 -17.35 24.43
N SER A 317 -52.62 -18.01 23.71
CA SER A 317 -53.94 -18.33 24.27
C SER A 317 -53.77 -19.40 25.35
N ALA A 318 -53.55 -18.94 26.59
CA ALA A 318 -53.71 -19.74 27.77
C ALA A 318 -55.18 -20.13 27.89
N GLY A 319 -55.52 -21.36 27.50
CA GLY A 319 -56.75 -21.98 27.83
C GLY A 319 -56.82 -22.30 29.35
N ASP A 320 -57.55 -21.52 30.09
CA ASP A 320 -58.06 -21.87 31.41
C ASP A 320 -58.99 -23.11 31.29
N GLU A 321 -58.54 -24.25 31.74
CA GLU A 321 -59.40 -25.36 32.10
C GLU A 321 -59.55 -25.42 33.64
N PRO A 322 -60.81 -25.33 34.19
CA PRO A 322 -61.03 -25.52 35.62
C PRO A 322 -61.03 -27.02 35.96
N SER A 323 -60.16 -27.45 36.86
CA SER A 323 -60.16 -28.75 37.48
C SER A 323 -61.33 -28.82 38.45
N GLU A 324 -62.40 -29.60 38.12
CA GLU A 324 -63.38 -30.11 39.07
C GLU A 324 -62.86 -31.38 39.76
N ALA A 325 -63.21 -31.41 41.00
CA ALA A 325 -62.97 -32.41 42.05
C ALA A 325 -63.35 -33.86 41.70
N ASP A 326 -62.62 -34.85 42.26
CA ASP A 326 -63.03 -35.77 43.29
C ASP A 326 -61.85 -36.52 43.90
#